data_c0c1edc0125a7f690178266339535880
#
_entry.id   c0c1edc0125a7f690178266339535880
#
_cell.length_a   1.000
_cell.length_b   1.000
_cell.length_c   1.000
_cell.angle_alpha   90.00
_cell.angle_beta   90.00
_cell.angle_gamma   90.00
#
_symmetry.space_group_name_H-M   'P 1'
#
loop_
_entity.id
_entity.type
_entity.pdbx_description
1 polymer ?
#
loop_
_entity_poly.entity_id
_entity_poly.type
_entity_poly.pdbx_seq_one_letter_code
_entity_poly.pdbx_strand_id
1 'polypeptide(L)'
;MSFDSKGKTFRCFSCGATYNIVDHYKEYYNKAYIEAIKSSVSDFNISTDKLSISTERKAIKAPTKHENNISKAMSYINKRCISENTVNYAGVKEDSKGNIVFIYKNELGEHITNKYRPSRKINKDKKELKMWFEAETNINTLYLMEKADITKPLVICEGEFDALSLIEAGYKNVVSVPTGCKSTEWITTNWTWLEQFEEIILWYDNDEPGKEGAREVFNRLPNKVVKIVYSDICNDINELLYKHGKEVVLKQLERASIPLIEGVKSTKQIKTFNIYEAETIQTGISKIDDRIIGLPLGSLNVITGRTGEGKSTILNQFFIGESIRQGYKVFLFSGELTESNAKGWLLDTLANKEDLLEFTNKKGYKYKKLSSSAVSRIDDFLEDKFFLYTEEDYTINAIISKMEIMAKRYGVKVFCIDNLMVTENDEKEELRNQTEIVKKLKSFAKKYNAIVHLVAHPRKPQNGQVGLDKSDISGSANITNLADYVMIVQRIKDEDNLTIDKHTILTIDKDRYMGARLGIELLFDKDRRRFYCKNGNGEELEVDFLMQNYEQINICEWEAI
;
A
#
# COMPACT_ATOMS: atom_id res chain seq x y z
N MET A 1 0.48 24.49 5.40
CA MET A 1 0.46 24.43 3.93
C MET A 1 1.82 24.89 3.41
N SER A 2 2.47 24.16 2.50
CA SER A 2 3.72 24.61 1.86
C SER A 2 3.51 24.77 0.36
N PHE A 3 4.27 25.68 -0.24
CA PHE A 3 4.27 25.92 -1.66
C PHE A 3 5.54 25.33 -2.28
N ASP A 4 5.37 24.42 -3.24
CA ASP A 4 6.48 23.93 -4.06
C ASP A 4 6.66 24.83 -5.28
N SER A 5 7.72 25.62 -5.27
CA SER A 5 8.05 26.54 -6.37
C SER A 5 8.42 25.85 -7.68
N LYS A 6 8.89 24.61 -7.65
CA LYS A 6 9.22 23.81 -8.85
C LYS A 6 7.98 23.18 -9.47
N GLY A 7 7.10 22.61 -8.64
CA GLY A 7 5.85 22.01 -9.08
C GLY A 7 4.68 23.00 -9.19
N LYS A 8 4.85 24.25 -8.75
CA LYS A 8 3.79 25.29 -8.69
C LYS A 8 2.52 24.80 -7.98
N THR A 9 2.70 24.02 -6.91
CA THR A 9 1.61 23.39 -6.18
C THR A 9 1.66 23.70 -4.69
N PHE A 10 0.50 23.80 -4.06
CA PHE A 10 0.33 23.88 -2.62
C PHE A 10 0.07 22.47 -2.06
N ARG A 11 0.76 22.12 -1.01
CA ARG A 11 0.53 20.86 -0.29
C ARG A 11 -0.04 21.14 1.09
N CYS A 12 -1.18 20.56 1.40
CA CYS A 12 -1.76 20.58 2.73
C CYS A 12 -1.09 19.55 3.63
N PHE A 13 -0.47 19.98 4.75
CA PHE A 13 0.16 19.05 5.70
C PHE A 13 -0.85 18.26 6.55
N SER A 14 -2.06 18.76 6.68
CA SER A 14 -3.10 18.10 7.49
C SER A 14 -3.73 16.89 6.77
N CYS A 15 -4.09 17.07 5.47
CA CYS A 15 -4.77 16.02 4.70
C CYS A 15 -3.94 15.43 3.56
N GLY A 16 -2.73 15.95 3.30
CA GLY A 16 -1.84 15.51 2.23
C GLY A 16 -2.25 15.95 0.82
N ALA A 17 -3.38 16.63 0.65
CA ALA A 17 -3.89 17.08 -0.63
C ALA A 17 -2.93 18.07 -1.29
N THR A 18 -2.80 17.97 -2.62
CA THR A 18 -1.96 18.86 -3.42
C THR A 18 -2.87 19.63 -4.38
N TYR A 19 -2.77 20.94 -4.34
CA TYR A 19 -3.57 21.87 -5.14
C TYR A 19 -2.65 22.73 -6.01
N ASN A 20 -3.10 23.06 -7.22
CA ASN A 20 -2.50 24.17 -7.93
C ASN A 20 -2.95 25.51 -7.33
N ILE A 21 -2.34 26.60 -7.77
CA ILE A 21 -2.62 27.92 -7.20
C ILE A 21 -4.09 28.34 -7.37
N VAL A 22 -4.70 28.01 -8.50
CA VAL A 22 -6.09 28.36 -8.81
C VAL A 22 -7.07 27.54 -7.96
N ASP A 23 -6.82 26.25 -7.82
CA ASP A 23 -7.64 25.36 -6.97
C ASP A 23 -7.56 25.77 -5.51
N HIS A 24 -6.37 26.25 -5.05
CA HIS A 24 -6.23 26.79 -3.70
C HIS A 24 -7.15 28.01 -3.48
N TYR A 25 -7.22 28.94 -4.44
CA TYR A 25 -8.13 30.10 -4.32
C TYR A 25 -9.60 29.72 -4.43
N LYS A 26 -9.94 28.71 -5.22
CA LYS A 26 -11.31 28.19 -5.29
C LYS A 26 -11.76 27.58 -3.96
N GLU A 27 -10.98 26.67 -3.41
CA GLU A 27 -11.40 25.88 -2.26
C GLU A 27 -11.18 26.59 -0.93
N TYR A 28 -10.05 27.27 -0.77
CA TYR A 28 -9.73 27.94 0.50
C TYR A 28 -10.46 29.27 0.66
N TYR A 29 -10.60 30.05 -0.42
CA TYR A 29 -11.28 31.36 -0.41
C TYR A 29 -12.68 31.31 -1.01
N ASN A 30 -13.19 30.15 -1.36
CA ASN A 30 -14.52 29.95 -1.96
C ASN A 30 -14.80 30.88 -3.15
N LYS A 31 -13.81 31.06 -4.04
CA LYS A 31 -13.89 31.95 -5.20
C LYS A 31 -14.32 31.21 -6.45
N ALA A 32 -15.12 31.88 -7.29
CA ALA A 32 -15.42 31.36 -8.63
C ALA A 32 -14.11 31.25 -9.46
N TYR A 33 -14.06 30.32 -10.43
CA TYR A 33 -12.83 29.99 -11.17
C TYR A 33 -12.12 31.20 -11.78
N ILE A 34 -12.88 32.11 -12.41
CA ILE A 34 -12.33 33.34 -13.01
C ILE A 34 -11.78 34.29 -11.96
N GLU A 35 -12.45 34.40 -10.82
CA GLU A 35 -12.00 35.24 -9.69
C GLU A 35 -10.77 34.63 -9.01
N ALA A 36 -10.71 33.29 -8.91
CA ALA A 36 -9.56 32.59 -8.41
C ALA A 36 -8.31 32.84 -9.27
N ILE A 37 -8.45 32.81 -10.60
CA ILE A 37 -7.38 33.16 -11.53
C ILE A 37 -6.94 34.62 -11.34
N LYS A 38 -7.87 35.57 -11.34
CA LYS A 38 -7.55 37.01 -11.17
C LYS A 38 -6.82 37.28 -9.87
N SER A 39 -7.27 36.67 -8.78
CA SER A 39 -6.64 36.81 -7.47
C SER A 39 -5.26 36.19 -7.43
N SER A 40 -5.07 34.99 -8.00
CA SER A 40 -3.77 34.34 -8.07
C SER A 40 -2.76 35.13 -8.90
N VAL A 41 -3.19 35.72 -10.01
CA VAL A 41 -2.35 36.61 -10.84
C VAL A 41 -1.94 37.88 -10.07
N SER A 42 -2.89 38.50 -9.37
CA SER A 42 -2.66 39.72 -8.57
C SER A 42 -1.72 39.47 -7.38
N ASP A 43 -2.01 38.47 -6.59
CA ASP A 43 -1.32 38.25 -5.30
C ASP A 43 0.11 37.69 -5.47
N PHE A 44 0.38 37.01 -6.59
CA PHE A 44 1.70 36.49 -6.89
C PHE A 44 2.48 37.30 -7.92
N ASN A 45 2.02 38.50 -8.29
CA ASN A 45 2.66 39.40 -9.28
C ASN A 45 3.10 38.62 -10.54
N ILE A 46 2.24 37.73 -11.02
CA ILE A 46 2.55 36.94 -12.22
C ILE A 46 2.49 37.91 -13.40
N SER A 47 3.68 38.22 -13.99
CA SER A 47 3.77 39.03 -15.19
C SER A 47 3.00 38.34 -16.32
N THR A 48 1.90 38.96 -16.75
CA THR A 48 1.09 38.49 -17.88
C THR A 48 1.80 38.70 -19.23
N ASP A 49 2.91 39.46 -19.26
CA ASP A 49 3.66 39.78 -20.48
C ASP A 49 4.41 38.61 -21.09
N LYS A 50 4.59 37.50 -20.34
CA LYS A 50 5.15 36.24 -20.84
C LYS A 50 4.14 35.14 -21.04
N LEU A 51 2.90 35.35 -20.69
CA LEU A 51 1.79 34.54 -21.16
C LEU A 51 1.38 35.09 -22.53
N SER A 52 2.19 34.84 -23.55
CA SER A 52 1.68 34.74 -24.89
C SER A 52 0.77 33.52 -24.92
N ILE A 53 -0.42 33.67 -24.31
CA ILE A 53 -1.57 32.94 -24.78
C ILE A 53 -1.63 33.37 -26.23
N SER A 54 -1.25 32.50 -27.14
CA SER A 54 -1.57 32.69 -28.54
C SER A 54 -3.09 32.76 -28.61
N THR A 55 -3.62 33.95 -28.47
CA THR A 55 -5.04 34.27 -28.63
C THR A 55 -5.45 34.26 -30.09
N GLU A 56 -4.68 33.70 -30.97
CA GLU A 56 -5.19 33.12 -32.19
C GLU A 56 -5.97 31.85 -31.79
N ARG A 57 -7.14 32.07 -31.16
CA ARG A 57 -8.22 31.09 -31.29
C ARG A 57 -8.46 31.00 -32.78
N LYS A 58 -7.98 29.93 -33.43
CA LYS A 58 -8.37 29.57 -34.77
C LYS A 58 -9.88 29.72 -34.83
N ALA A 59 -10.39 30.54 -35.74
CA ALA A 59 -11.82 30.81 -35.85
C ALA A 59 -12.52 29.46 -35.94
N ILE A 60 -13.40 29.15 -34.99
CA ILE A 60 -14.16 27.91 -34.99
C ILE A 60 -15.08 28.00 -36.18
N LYS A 61 -14.91 27.08 -37.12
CA LYS A 61 -15.70 27.02 -38.36
C LYS A 61 -17.04 26.37 -38.06
N ALA A 62 -18.10 26.90 -38.68
CA ALA A 62 -19.40 26.24 -38.63
C ALA A 62 -19.31 24.85 -39.28
N PRO A 63 -19.82 23.78 -38.63
CA PRO A 63 -19.72 22.42 -39.17
C PRO A 63 -20.55 22.26 -40.47
N THR A 64 -20.08 21.38 -41.33
CA THR A 64 -20.75 21.05 -42.59
C THR A 64 -22.11 20.38 -42.32
N LYS A 65 -23.16 20.88 -42.96
CA LYS A 65 -24.49 20.25 -42.88
C LYS A 65 -24.56 19.06 -43.82
N HIS A 66 -24.96 17.91 -43.29
CA HIS A 66 -25.23 16.69 -44.06
C HIS A 66 -26.72 16.37 -43.99
N GLU A 67 -27.38 16.37 -45.15
CA GLU A 67 -28.82 16.12 -45.25
C GLU A 67 -29.15 14.70 -45.74
N ASN A 68 -28.18 14.01 -46.35
CA ASN A 68 -28.37 12.68 -46.92
C ASN A 68 -28.61 11.64 -45.84
N ASN A 69 -29.69 10.88 -45.98
CA ASN A 69 -29.90 9.69 -45.16
C ASN A 69 -28.91 8.60 -45.55
N ILE A 70 -28.60 7.71 -44.58
CA ILE A 70 -27.71 6.59 -44.83
C ILE A 70 -28.32 5.61 -45.81
N SER A 71 -27.61 5.32 -46.89
CA SER A 71 -28.00 4.33 -47.90
C SER A 71 -26.90 3.29 -48.14
N LYS A 72 -25.69 3.73 -48.51
CA LYS A 72 -24.55 2.87 -48.80
C LYS A 72 -23.93 2.28 -47.53
N ALA A 73 -23.84 3.08 -46.47
CA ALA A 73 -23.26 2.65 -45.21
C ALA A 73 -24.20 1.75 -44.38
N MET A 74 -25.47 1.65 -44.72
CA MET A 74 -26.46 0.88 -43.95
C MET A 74 -26.10 -0.60 -43.85
N SER A 75 -25.56 -1.20 -44.91
CA SER A 75 -25.10 -2.58 -44.90
C SER A 75 -23.96 -2.83 -43.86
N TYR A 76 -23.10 -1.84 -43.68
CA TYR A 76 -22.04 -1.91 -42.65
C TYR A 76 -22.61 -1.80 -41.23
N ILE A 77 -23.61 -0.92 -41.04
CA ILE A 77 -24.26 -0.69 -39.75
C ILE A 77 -25.12 -1.89 -39.35
N ASN A 78 -25.88 -2.47 -40.29
CA ASN A 78 -26.69 -3.67 -40.04
C ASN A 78 -25.86 -4.87 -39.63
N LYS A 79 -24.63 -5.04 -40.14
CA LYS A 79 -23.68 -6.07 -39.67
C LYS A 79 -23.27 -5.92 -38.21
N ARG A 80 -23.54 -4.77 -37.61
CA ARG A 80 -23.34 -4.48 -36.20
C ARG A 80 -24.60 -4.62 -35.36
N CYS A 81 -25.66 -5.21 -35.94
CA CYS A 81 -26.96 -5.39 -35.31
C CYS A 81 -27.66 -4.08 -34.90
N ILE A 82 -27.41 -2.99 -35.65
CA ILE A 82 -28.05 -1.70 -35.44
C ILE A 82 -29.05 -1.46 -36.56
N SER A 83 -30.32 -1.21 -36.21
CA SER A 83 -31.42 -1.02 -37.12
C SER A 83 -31.47 0.40 -37.70
N GLU A 84 -32.20 0.55 -38.81
CA GLU A 84 -32.47 1.85 -39.43
C GLU A 84 -33.22 2.80 -38.47
N ASN A 85 -34.10 2.28 -37.64
CA ASN A 85 -34.79 3.06 -36.61
C ASN A 85 -33.82 3.72 -35.63
N THR A 86 -32.82 2.97 -35.17
CA THR A 86 -31.77 3.50 -34.29
C THR A 86 -30.92 4.56 -34.98
N VAL A 87 -30.55 4.31 -36.24
CA VAL A 87 -29.79 5.26 -37.06
C VAL A 87 -30.55 6.57 -37.26
N ASN A 88 -31.83 6.49 -37.59
CA ASN A 88 -32.70 7.66 -37.77
C ASN A 88 -32.92 8.41 -36.45
N TYR A 89 -33.14 7.69 -35.35
CA TYR A 89 -33.25 8.29 -34.00
C TYR A 89 -31.98 9.07 -33.61
N ALA A 90 -30.82 8.48 -33.84
CA ALA A 90 -29.54 9.10 -33.51
C ALA A 90 -29.13 10.21 -34.51
N GLY A 91 -29.82 10.37 -35.62
CA GLY A 91 -29.53 11.39 -36.62
C GLY A 91 -28.22 11.16 -37.36
N VAL A 92 -27.79 9.90 -37.52
CA VAL A 92 -26.57 9.55 -38.25
C VAL A 92 -26.79 9.82 -39.74
N LYS A 93 -25.78 10.35 -40.42
CA LYS A 93 -25.83 10.73 -41.85
C LYS A 93 -24.73 10.04 -42.65
N GLU A 94 -24.76 10.26 -43.96
CA GLU A 94 -23.73 9.76 -44.88
C GLU A 94 -23.17 10.92 -45.71
N ASP A 95 -21.86 10.96 -45.89
CA ASP A 95 -21.22 11.93 -46.79
C ASP A 95 -21.23 11.45 -48.24
N SER A 96 -20.82 12.33 -49.18
CA SER A 96 -20.77 12.01 -50.62
C SER A 96 -19.84 10.85 -50.97
N LYS A 97 -18.90 10.48 -50.08
CA LYS A 97 -17.94 9.37 -50.22
C LYS A 97 -18.45 8.06 -49.61
N GLY A 98 -19.61 8.07 -48.98
CA GLY A 98 -20.19 6.91 -48.32
C GLY A 98 -19.64 6.68 -46.91
N ASN A 99 -18.99 7.67 -46.27
CA ASN A 99 -18.60 7.58 -44.90
C ASN A 99 -19.77 7.86 -43.96
N ILE A 100 -19.81 7.17 -42.84
CA ILE A 100 -20.76 7.42 -41.76
C ILE A 100 -20.39 8.75 -41.11
N VAL A 101 -21.38 9.62 -40.90
CA VAL A 101 -21.24 10.92 -40.25
C VAL A 101 -22.03 10.94 -38.96
N PHE A 102 -21.34 11.03 -37.83
CA PHE A 102 -21.92 11.27 -36.51
C PHE A 102 -21.98 12.78 -36.29
N ILE A 103 -23.21 13.31 -36.12
CA ILE A 103 -23.45 14.73 -35.89
C ILE A 103 -23.43 14.99 -34.39
N TYR A 104 -22.50 15.82 -33.93
CA TYR A 104 -22.37 16.22 -32.53
C TYR A 104 -23.11 17.53 -32.32
N LYS A 105 -24.01 17.54 -31.37
CA LYS A 105 -24.77 18.71 -30.93
C LYS A 105 -24.61 18.94 -29.46
N ASN A 106 -24.61 20.19 -29.02
CA ASN A 106 -24.65 20.52 -27.59
C ASN A 106 -26.06 20.26 -27.00
N GLU A 107 -26.21 20.52 -25.69
CA GLU A 107 -27.46 20.35 -24.96
C GLU A 107 -28.63 21.21 -25.49
N LEU A 108 -28.32 22.29 -26.21
CA LEU A 108 -29.31 23.16 -26.85
C LEU A 108 -29.70 22.70 -28.27
N GLY A 109 -29.09 21.61 -28.74
CA GLY A 109 -29.32 21.09 -30.09
C GLY A 109 -28.54 21.82 -31.21
N GLU A 110 -27.61 22.71 -30.84
CA GLU A 110 -26.75 23.40 -31.80
C GLU A 110 -25.70 22.42 -32.36
N HIS A 111 -25.52 22.43 -33.67
CA HIS A 111 -24.57 21.58 -34.38
C HIS A 111 -23.12 22.08 -34.16
N ILE A 112 -22.30 21.32 -33.48
CA ILE A 112 -20.98 21.72 -33.04
C ILE A 112 -19.85 21.14 -33.92
N THR A 113 -19.93 19.86 -34.27
CA THR A 113 -18.94 19.19 -35.11
C THR A 113 -19.48 17.94 -35.75
N ASN A 114 -18.75 17.42 -36.74
CA ASN A 114 -18.98 16.11 -37.33
C ASN A 114 -17.80 15.18 -37.08
N LYS A 115 -18.10 13.91 -36.80
CA LYS A 115 -17.10 12.85 -36.75
C LYS A 115 -17.38 11.83 -37.84
N TYR A 116 -16.37 11.53 -38.62
CA TYR A 116 -16.48 10.68 -39.80
C TYR A 116 -15.86 9.31 -39.52
N ARG A 117 -16.49 8.29 -40.13
CA ARG A 117 -15.99 6.92 -40.11
C ARG A 117 -16.21 6.23 -41.44
N PRO A 118 -15.19 5.56 -42.03
CA PRO A 118 -15.41 4.76 -43.23
C PRO A 118 -16.42 3.63 -42.99
N SER A 119 -17.33 3.42 -43.91
CA SER A 119 -18.31 2.31 -43.93
C SER A 119 -17.71 0.99 -44.45
N ARG A 120 -16.38 0.85 -44.42
CA ARG A 120 -15.62 -0.30 -44.88
C ARG A 120 -14.49 -0.66 -43.93
N LYS A 121 -13.91 -1.83 -44.13
CA LYS A 121 -12.71 -2.21 -43.41
C LYS A 121 -11.56 -1.30 -43.82
N ILE A 122 -10.88 -0.71 -42.83
CA ILE A 122 -9.73 0.18 -43.07
C ILE A 122 -8.48 -0.63 -43.44
N ASN A 123 -7.65 -0.08 -44.31
CA ASN A 123 -6.35 -0.65 -44.63
C ASN A 123 -5.28 -0.03 -43.71
N LYS A 124 -4.82 -0.81 -42.73
CA LYS A 124 -3.80 -0.38 -41.75
C LYS A 124 -2.44 -0.11 -42.43
N ASP A 125 -2.11 -0.86 -43.47
CA ASP A 125 -0.82 -0.71 -44.19
C ASP A 125 -0.74 0.64 -44.91
N LYS A 126 -1.88 1.20 -45.33
CA LYS A 126 -1.98 2.53 -45.95
C LYS A 126 -2.15 3.65 -44.93
N LYS A 127 -2.02 3.39 -43.63
CA LYS A 127 -2.24 4.37 -42.55
C LYS A 127 -3.57 5.10 -42.60
N GLU A 128 -4.62 4.44 -43.10
CA GLU A 128 -5.97 5.03 -43.14
C GLU A 128 -6.48 5.27 -41.71
N LEU A 129 -7.07 6.45 -41.50
CA LEU A 129 -7.69 6.79 -40.22
C LEU A 129 -8.96 5.99 -39.99
N LYS A 130 -9.11 5.44 -38.80
CA LYS A 130 -10.34 4.74 -38.37
C LYS A 130 -11.50 5.72 -38.22
N MET A 131 -11.22 6.91 -37.71
CA MET A 131 -12.19 7.97 -37.45
C MET A 131 -11.44 9.32 -37.43
N TRP A 132 -12.15 10.40 -37.78
CA TRP A 132 -11.61 11.76 -37.69
C TRP A 132 -12.73 12.77 -37.49
N PHE A 133 -12.42 13.87 -36.82
CA PHE A 133 -13.31 15.01 -36.68
C PHE A 133 -13.20 15.97 -37.87
N GLU A 134 -14.24 16.76 -38.11
CA GLU A 134 -14.17 17.88 -39.00
C GLU A 134 -13.13 18.89 -38.51
N ALA A 135 -12.29 19.36 -39.43
CA ALA A 135 -11.22 20.28 -39.09
C ALA A 135 -11.77 21.63 -38.58
N GLU A 136 -11.05 22.23 -37.63
CA GLU A 136 -11.37 23.58 -37.09
C GLU A 136 -12.70 23.68 -36.34
N THR A 137 -13.25 22.56 -35.85
CA THR A 137 -14.44 22.53 -35.00
C THR A 137 -14.12 22.20 -33.56
N ASN A 138 -15.07 22.42 -32.63
CA ASN A 138 -14.89 22.06 -31.21
C ASN A 138 -15.14 20.55 -31.01
N ILE A 139 -14.19 19.83 -30.48
CA ILE A 139 -14.22 18.36 -30.31
C ILE A 139 -14.53 17.90 -28.88
N ASN A 140 -14.88 18.78 -27.96
CA ASN A 140 -15.12 18.41 -26.57
C ASN A 140 -16.61 18.19 -26.22
N THR A 141 -17.50 18.22 -27.21
CA THR A 141 -18.91 17.92 -27.02
C THR A 141 -19.15 16.41 -27.02
N LEU A 142 -20.05 15.91 -26.18
CA LEU A 142 -20.43 14.50 -26.15
C LEU A 142 -21.42 14.17 -27.29
N TYR A 143 -21.32 12.97 -27.86
CA TYR A 143 -22.26 12.51 -28.88
C TYR A 143 -23.62 12.23 -28.25
N LEU A 144 -24.72 12.68 -28.89
CA LEU A 144 -26.11 12.56 -28.45
C LEU A 144 -26.48 13.40 -27.22
N MET A 145 -25.68 14.40 -26.88
CA MET A 145 -25.89 15.25 -25.70
C MET A 145 -27.29 15.92 -25.72
N GLU A 146 -27.79 16.34 -26.89
CA GLU A 146 -29.10 16.98 -27.08
C GLU A 146 -30.30 16.04 -26.82
N LYS A 147 -30.07 14.75 -26.74
CA LYS A 147 -31.12 13.73 -26.51
C LYS A 147 -31.19 13.24 -25.08
N ALA A 148 -30.28 13.69 -24.22
CA ALA A 148 -30.20 13.23 -22.86
C ALA A 148 -31.33 13.83 -22.00
N ASP A 149 -31.92 12.98 -21.17
CA ASP A 149 -32.97 13.31 -20.20
C ASP A 149 -32.34 13.40 -18.81
N ILE A 150 -32.25 14.62 -18.25
CA ILE A 150 -31.62 14.88 -16.96
C ILE A 150 -32.29 14.21 -15.75
N THR A 151 -33.55 13.75 -15.95
CA THR A 151 -34.30 13.04 -14.89
C THR A 151 -33.98 11.56 -14.76
N LYS A 152 -33.17 11.02 -15.69
CA LYS A 152 -32.80 9.60 -15.74
C LYS A 152 -31.29 9.41 -15.62
N PRO A 153 -30.82 8.26 -15.13
CA PRO A 153 -29.41 7.93 -15.13
C PRO A 153 -28.80 8.09 -16.52
N LEU A 154 -27.68 8.81 -16.62
CA LEU A 154 -26.96 9.00 -17.87
C LEU A 154 -25.92 7.89 -18.06
N VAL A 155 -25.97 7.16 -19.17
CA VAL A 155 -24.88 6.26 -19.55
C VAL A 155 -23.87 7.01 -20.40
N ILE A 156 -22.59 6.92 -20.04
CA ILE A 156 -21.47 7.45 -20.83
C ILE A 156 -20.62 6.27 -21.30
N CYS A 157 -20.55 6.05 -22.60
CA CYS A 157 -19.76 5.00 -23.24
C CYS A 157 -18.58 5.56 -24.04
N GLU A 158 -17.67 4.68 -24.51
CA GLU A 158 -16.45 5.10 -25.17
C GLU A 158 -16.67 5.51 -26.62
N GLY A 159 -17.53 4.80 -27.35
CA GLY A 159 -17.71 4.99 -28.78
C GLY A 159 -19.15 5.24 -29.22
N GLU A 160 -19.30 5.81 -30.41
CA GLU A 160 -20.62 6.10 -30.99
C GLU A 160 -21.42 4.82 -31.29
N PHE A 161 -20.74 3.73 -31.69
CA PHE A 161 -21.40 2.45 -31.92
C PHE A 161 -21.87 1.79 -30.63
N ASP A 162 -21.21 2.06 -29.51
CA ASP A 162 -21.64 1.60 -28.18
C ASP A 162 -22.91 2.32 -27.75
N ALA A 163 -22.97 3.65 -27.99
CA ALA A 163 -24.16 4.43 -27.76
C ALA A 163 -25.34 3.96 -28.63
N LEU A 164 -25.10 3.72 -29.93
CA LEU A 164 -26.11 3.15 -30.81
C LEU A 164 -26.58 1.76 -30.39
N SER A 165 -25.68 0.94 -29.83
CA SER A 165 -26.01 -0.40 -29.35
C SER A 165 -26.90 -0.37 -28.10
N LEU A 166 -26.69 0.59 -27.19
CA LEU A 166 -27.60 0.82 -26.08
C LEU A 166 -28.96 1.29 -26.50
N ILE A 167 -29.03 2.22 -27.47
CA ILE A 167 -30.31 2.68 -28.05
C ILE A 167 -31.04 1.51 -28.72
N GLU A 168 -30.34 0.69 -29.49
CA GLU A 168 -30.90 -0.50 -30.16
C GLU A 168 -31.44 -1.52 -29.14
N ALA A 169 -30.76 -1.65 -27.98
CA ALA A 169 -31.20 -2.49 -26.87
C ALA A 169 -32.41 -1.89 -26.11
N GLY A 170 -32.74 -0.61 -26.32
CA GLY A 170 -33.88 0.06 -25.69
C GLY A 170 -33.51 1.11 -24.66
N TYR A 171 -32.22 1.29 -24.32
CA TYR A 171 -31.78 2.33 -23.41
C TYR A 171 -31.34 3.59 -24.16
N LYS A 172 -32.11 4.67 -24.06
CA LYS A 172 -31.93 5.87 -24.90
C LYS A 172 -31.18 7.01 -24.23
N ASN A 173 -31.02 6.98 -22.87
CA ASN A 173 -30.33 8.04 -22.15
C ASN A 173 -28.81 7.80 -22.12
N VAL A 174 -28.18 7.88 -23.25
CA VAL A 174 -26.79 7.54 -23.47
C VAL A 174 -26.06 8.58 -24.31
N VAL A 175 -24.80 8.83 -23.95
CA VAL A 175 -23.87 9.65 -24.71
C VAL A 175 -22.55 8.89 -24.88
N SER A 176 -21.76 9.26 -25.91
CA SER A 176 -20.39 8.75 -25.99
C SER A 176 -19.36 9.87 -25.93
N VAL A 177 -18.16 9.53 -25.39
CA VAL A 177 -17.06 10.46 -25.34
C VAL A 177 -16.49 10.75 -26.74
N PRO A 178 -16.00 11.95 -27.01
CA PRO A 178 -15.60 12.33 -28.36
C PRO A 178 -14.28 11.69 -28.81
N THR A 179 -13.29 11.54 -27.89
CA THR A 179 -11.91 11.19 -28.24
C THR A 179 -11.42 9.89 -27.59
N GLY A 180 -12.35 9.03 -27.13
CA GLY A 180 -12.04 7.76 -26.46
C GLY A 180 -11.65 7.93 -24.98
N CYS A 181 -11.29 6.83 -24.34
CA CYS A 181 -11.14 6.73 -22.88
C CYS A 181 -9.98 7.56 -22.28
N LYS A 182 -8.97 7.94 -23.07
CA LYS A 182 -7.76 8.62 -22.57
C LYS A 182 -7.92 10.13 -22.36
N SER A 183 -8.95 10.76 -22.92
CA SER A 183 -9.18 12.19 -22.77
C SER A 183 -10.34 12.46 -21.83
N THR A 184 -10.11 13.33 -20.86
CA THR A 184 -11.11 13.78 -19.87
C THR A 184 -11.41 15.28 -19.96
N GLU A 185 -10.89 15.97 -20.97
CA GLU A 185 -11.12 17.42 -21.19
C GLU A 185 -12.60 17.76 -21.39
N TRP A 186 -13.36 16.83 -21.97
CA TRP A 186 -14.80 16.96 -22.16
C TRP A 186 -15.56 17.13 -20.82
N ILE A 187 -15.04 16.59 -19.71
CA ILE A 187 -15.66 16.75 -18.38
C ILE A 187 -15.66 18.23 -17.99
N THR A 188 -14.52 18.90 -18.14
CA THR A 188 -14.39 20.32 -17.78
C THR A 188 -15.28 21.19 -18.67
N THR A 189 -15.33 20.90 -19.96
CA THR A 189 -16.16 21.66 -20.92
C THR A 189 -17.65 21.51 -20.64
N ASN A 190 -18.11 20.32 -20.24
CA ASN A 190 -19.53 20.02 -20.03
C ASN A 190 -19.89 19.90 -18.54
N TRP A 191 -19.10 20.46 -17.63
CA TRP A 191 -19.26 20.27 -16.20
C TRP A 191 -20.67 20.63 -15.71
N THR A 192 -21.14 21.85 -16.03
CA THR A 192 -22.45 22.36 -15.61
C THR A 192 -23.61 21.50 -16.12
N TRP A 193 -23.46 20.92 -17.32
CA TRP A 193 -24.46 20.00 -17.87
C TRP A 193 -24.43 18.66 -17.14
N LEU A 194 -23.23 18.10 -16.88
CA LEU A 194 -23.07 16.85 -16.14
C LEU A 194 -23.59 16.95 -14.70
N GLU A 195 -23.45 18.10 -14.07
CA GLU A 195 -23.97 18.34 -12.71
C GLU A 195 -25.48 18.19 -12.58
N GLN A 196 -26.24 18.29 -13.67
CA GLN A 196 -27.70 18.15 -13.64
C GLN A 196 -28.18 16.70 -13.44
N PHE A 197 -27.33 15.71 -13.69
CA PHE A 197 -27.70 14.29 -13.53
C PHE A 197 -27.44 13.83 -12.08
N GLU A 198 -28.40 13.16 -11.48
CA GLU A 198 -28.21 12.51 -10.17
C GLU A 198 -27.29 11.29 -10.25
N GLU A 199 -27.43 10.50 -11.31
CA GLU A 199 -26.68 9.26 -11.50
C GLU A 199 -26.02 9.25 -12.88
N ILE A 200 -24.72 8.88 -12.91
CA ILE A 200 -23.95 8.64 -14.13
C ILE A 200 -23.47 7.20 -14.11
N ILE A 201 -23.63 6.49 -15.20
CA ILE A 201 -23.16 5.13 -15.40
C ILE A 201 -22.09 5.14 -16.47
N LEU A 202 -20.87 4.77 -16.14
CA LEU A 202 -19.76 4.64 -17.07
C LEU A 202 -19.71 3.22 -17.62
N TRP A 203 -19.74 3.07 -18.93
CA TRP A 203 -19.58 1.79 -19.58
C TRP A 203 -18.59 1.91 -20.73
N TYR A 204 -17.31 1.75 -20.41
CA TYR A 204 -16.18 1.81 -21.33
C TYR A 204 -15.76 0.39 -21.74
N ASP A 205 -14.86 0.30 -22.72
CA ASP A 205 -14.30 -0.98 -23.16
C ASP A 205 -13.66 -1.75 -22.00
N ASN A 206 -13.75 -3.08 -22.04
CA ASN A 206 -13.24 -3.95 -20.97
C ASN A 206 -11.73 -4.23 -21.08
N ASP A 207 -10.99 -3.40 -21.78
CA ASP A 207 -9.53 -3.43 -21.81
C ASP A 207 -8.91 -2.54 -20.72
N GLU A 208 -7.59 -2.63 -20.51
CA GLU A 208 -6.92 -1.83 -19.47
C GLU A 208 -7.08 -0.31 -19.68
N PRO A 209 -6.91 0.25 -20.91
CA PRO A 209 -7.15 1.68 -21.14
C PRO A 209 -8.59 2.12 -20.84
N GLY A 210 -9.60 1.33 -21.20
CA GLY A 210 -11.00 1.62 -20.90
C GLY A 210 -11.29 1.61 -19.40
N LYS A 211 -10.75 0.64 -18.66
CA LYS A 211 -10.87 0.55 -17.19
C LYS A 211 -10.19 1.73 -16.48
N GLU A 212 -8.99 2.11 -16.93
CA GLU A 212 -8.28 3.29 -16.38
C GLU A 212 -9.05 4.57 -16.68
N GLY A 213 -9.55 4.74 -17.92
CA GLY A 213 -10.36 5.89 -18.31
C GLY A 213 -11.65 6.02 -17.49
N ALA A 214 -12.36 4.92 -17.28
CA ALA A 214 -13.57 4.90 -16.45
C ALA A 214 -13.25 5.29 -15.00
N ARG A 215 -12.13 4.83 -14.43
CA ARG A 215 -11.68 5.21 -13.07
C ARG A 215 -11.30 6.68 -13.00
N GLU A 216 -10.62 7.21 -14.01
CA GLU A 216 -10.27 8.64 -14.05
C GLU A 216 -11.51 9.52 -14.08
N VAL A 217 -12.50 9.19 -14.91
CA VAL A 217 -13.79 9.90 -14.95
C VAL A 217 -14.51 9.79 -13.61
N PHE A 218 -14.54 8.60 -12.99
CA PHE A 218 -15.13 8.38 -11.66
C PHE A 218 -14.50 9.31 -10.60
N ASN A 219 -13.18 9.43 -10.59
CA ASN A 219 -12.47 10.27 -9.63
C ASN A 219 -12.67 11.77 -9.87
N ARG A 220 -12.98 12.18 -11.11
CA ARG A 220 -13.19 13.58 -11.49
C ARG A 220 -14.63 14.07 -11.28
N LEU A 221 -15.58 13.17 -11.03
CA LEU A 221 -16.99 13.48 -10.77
C LEU A 221 -17.37 13.15 -9.30
N PRO A 222 -16.70 13.72 -8.28
CA PRO A 222 -16.81 13.27 -6.89
C PRO A 222 -18.17 13.50 -6.23
N ASN A 223 -18.92 14.49 -6.73
CA ASN A 223 -20.21 14.88 -6.13
C ASN A 223 -21.41 14.14 -6.74
N LYS A 224 -21.19 13.11 -7.55
CA LYS A 224 -22.24 12.36 -8.23
C LYS A 224 -22.25 10.89 -7.80
N VAL A 225 -23.41 10.28 -7.90
CA VAL A 225 -23.50 8.83 -7.89
C VAL A 225 -22.96 8.34 -9.22
N VAL A 226 -21.72 7.86 -9.24
CA VAL A 226 -21.10 7.32 -10.44
C VAL A 226 -20.99 5.81 -10.28
N LYS A 227 -21.58 5.07 -11.20
CA LYS A 227 -21.49 3.62 -11.30
C LYS A 227 -20.64 3.22 -12.49
N ILE A 228 -20.01 2.06 -12.44
CA ILE A 228 -19.26 1.48 -13.56
C ILE A 228 -19.85 0.12 -13.91
N VAL A 229 -20.02 -0.14 -15.19
CA VAL A 229 -20.32 -1.49 -15.69
C VAL A 229 -19.02 -2.15 -16.09
N TYR A 230 -18.72 -3.28 -15.46
CA TYR A 230 -17.63 -4.17 -15.87
C TYR A 230 -18.22 -5.38 -16.57
N SER A 231 -17.94 -5.52 -17.89
CA SER A 231 -18.36 -6.70 -18.64
C SER A 231 -17.27 -7.76 -18.57
N ASP A 232 -17.61 -8.94 -18.11
CA ASP A 232 -16.74 -10.14 -18.13
C ASP A 232 -17.00 -11.02 -19.38
N ILE A 233 -17.95 -10.64 -20.24
CA ILE A 233 -18.42 -11.43 -21.35
C ILE A 233 -17.82 -10.97 -22.67
N CYS A 234 -17.81 -9.64 -22.94
CA CYS A 234 -17.34 -9.03 -24.18
C CYS A 234 -16.51 -7.79 -23.92
N ASN A 235 -15.71 -7.37 -24.91
CA ASN A 235 -14.86 -6.19 -24.77
C ASN A 235 -15.66 -4.88 -24.85
N ASP A 236 -16.58 -4.76 -25.78
CA ASP A 236 -17.38 -3.55 -25.97
C ASP A 236 -18.89 -3.87 -26.04
N ILE A 237 -19.72 -2.83 -25.95
CA ILE A 237 -21.19 -2.94 -25.94
C ILE A 237 -21.72 -3.43 -27.29
N ASN A 238 -21.10 -3.04 -28.40
CA ASN A 238 -21.52 -3.46 -29.73
C ASN A 238 -21.23 -4.94 -29.95
N GLU A 239 -20.09 -5.45 -29.46
CA GLU A 239 -19.78 -6.88 -29.47
C GLU A 239 -20.77 -7.68 -28.63
N LEU A 240 -21.17 -7.14 -27.47
CA LEU A 240 -22.16 -7.76 -26.58
C LEU A 240 -23.52 -7.84 -27.27
N LEU A 241 -23.99 -6.75 -27.93
CA LEU A 241 -25.21 -6.74 -28.70
C LEU A 241 -25.17 -7.76 -29.86
N TYR A 242 -24.08 -7.80 -30.60
CA TYR A 242 -23.88 -8.68 -31.73
C TYR A 242 -23.90 -10.16 -31.34
N LYS A 243 -23.23 -10.53 -30.27
CA LYS A 243 -23.08 -11.93 -29.85
C LYS A 243 -24.26 -12.45 -29.02
N HIS A 244 -24.83 -11.60 -28.17
CA HIS A 244 -25.76 -12.03 -27.12
C HIS A 244 -27.13 -11.35 -27.15
N GLY A 245 -27.30 -10.32 -27.96
CA GLY A 245 -28.60 -9.66 -28.16
C GLY A 245 -28.95 -8.61 -27.11
N LYS A 246 -30.11 -7.96 -27.32
CA LYS A 246 -30.58 -6.78 -26.59
C LYS A 246 -30.80 -7.03 -25.09
N GLU A 247 -31.37 -8.16 -24.73
CA GLU A 247 -31.68 -8.49 -23.33
C GLU A 247 -30.44 -8.62 -22.46
N VAL A 248 -29.34 -9.18 -23.01
CA VAL A 248 -28.08 -9.33 -22.28
C VAL A 248 -27.39 -7.98 -22.06
N VAL A 249 -27.48 -7.06 -23.05
CA VAL A 249 -27.02 -5.68 -22.91
C VAL A 249 -27.72 -4.99 -21.74
N LEU A 250 -29.06 -5.08 -21.66
CA LEU A 250 -29.81 -4.46 -20.56
C LEU A 250 -29.51 -5.11 -19.21
N LYS A 251 -29.43 -6.44 -19.14
CA LYS A 251 -29.04 -7.14 -17.91
C LYS A 251 -27.64 -6.77 -17.43
N GLN A 252 -26.73 -6.53 -18.36
CA GLN A 252 -25.38 -6.10 -17.98
C GLN A 252 -25.37 -4.64 -17.47
N LEU A 253 -26.20 -3.76 -18.04
CA LEU A 253 -26.37 -2.40 -17.52
C LEU A 253 -26.92 -2.38 -16.10
N GLU A 254 -27.85 -3.27 -15.74
CA GLU A 254 -28.39 -3.41 -14.38
C GLU A 254 -27.32 -3.81 -13.35
N ARG A 255 -26.20 -4.39 -13.77
CA ARG A 255 -25.07 -4.75 -12.90
C ARG A 255 -24.14 -3.57 -12.57
N ALA A 256 -24.45 -2.38 -13.06
CA ALA A 256 -23.70 -1.18 -12.75
C ALA A 256 -23.57 -0.99 -11.23
N SER A 257 -22.36 -0.82 -10.75
CA SER A 257 -22.08 -0.68 -9.32
C SER A 257 -21.09 0.44 -9.05
N ILE A 258 -21.18 1.03 -7.87
CA ILE A 258 -20.21 2.04 -7.44
C ILE A 258 -18.88 1.31 -7.17
N PRO A 259 -17.79 1.66 -7.87
CA PRO A 259 -16.51 1.04 -7.64
C PRO A 259 -16.01 1.37 -6.24
N LEU A 260 -15.31 0.42 -5.63
CA LEU A 260 -14.66 0.67 -4.36
C LEU A 260 -13.48 1.63 -4.55
N ILE A 261 -13.39 2.60 -3.65
CA ILE A 261 -12.28 3.55 -3.60
C ILE A 261 -11.00 2.77 -3.31
N GLU A 262 -9.91 3.11 -3.99
CA GLU A 262 -8.61 2.49 -3.76
C GLU A 262 -8.23 2.59 -2.27
N GLY A 263 -7.76 1.48 -1.70
CA GLY A 263 -7.44 1.40 -0.27
C GLY A 263 -8.64 1.08 0.64
N VAL A 264 -9.87 1.00 0.12
CA VAL A 264 -11.08 0.61 0.86
C VAL A 264 -11.58 -0.74 0.37
N LYS A 265 -11.87 -1.66 1.30
CA LYS A 265 -12.39 -2.99 1.01
C LYS A 265 -13.71 -3.22 1.73
N SER A 266 -14.65 -3.86 1.07
CA SER A 266 -15.86 -4.36 1.73
C SER A 266 -15.53 -5.57 2.61
N THR A 267 -16.40 -5.89 3.59
CA THR A 267 -16.21 -7.04 4.49
C THR A 267 -16.01 -8.37 3.75
N LYS A 268 -16.69 -8.59 2.62
CA LYS A 268 -16.53 -9.80 1.80
C LYS A 268 -15.13 -9.93 1.15
N GLN A 269 -14.42 -8.82 1.00
CA GLN A 269 -13.07 -8.80 0.42
C GLN A 269 -11.96 -8.87 1.47
N ILE A 270 -12.31 -8.80 2.76
CA ILE A 270 -11.38 -8.85 3.87
C ILE A 270 -11.37 -10.28 4.40
N LYS A 271 -10.19 -10.92 4.37
CA LYS A 271 -10.01 -12.20 5.04
C LYS A 271 -9.99 -11.96 6.55
N THR A 272 -10.73 -12.77 7.29
CA THR A 272 -10.68 -12.78 8.75
C THR A 272 -9.30 -13.28 9.21
N PHE A 273 -8.81 -12.71 10.30
CA PHE A 273 -7.60 -13.18 10.96
C PHE A 273 -8.01 -14.05 12.16
N ASN A 274 -7.42 -15.25 12.25
CA ASN A 274 -7.56 -16.16 13.38
C ASN A 274 -6.15 -16.54 13.84
N ILE A 275 -5.79 -16.21 15.09
CA ILE A 275 -4.45 -16.48 15.63
C ILE A 275 -4.13 -17.98 15.68
N TYR A 276 -5.13 -18.83 15.90
CA TYR A 276 -4.97 -20.29 15.96
C TYR A 276 -4.67 -20.94 14.60
N GLU A 277 -4.95 -20.24 13.51
CA GLU A 277 -4.72 -20.70 12.13
C GLU A 277 -3.59 -19.90 11.45
N ALA A 278 -3.13 -18.84 12.10
CA ALA A 278 -2.10 -17.97 11.56
C ALA A 278 -0.73 -18.64 11.59
N GLU A 279 0.11 -18.32 10.61
CA GLU A 279 1.53 -18.67 10.65
C GLU A 279 2.20 -17.85 11.75
N THR A 280 2.74 -18.55 12.76
CA THR A 280 3.40 -17.97 13.94
C THR A 280 4.80 -18.53 14.09
N ILE A 281 5.69 -17.74 14.67
CA ILE A 281 7.03 -18.16 15.09
C ILE A 281 7.02 -18.30 16.60
N GLN A 282 7.44 -19.46 17.10
CA GLN A 282 7.51 -19.75 18.50
C GLN A 282 8.74 -19.08 19.14
N THR A 283 8.64 -18.70 20.41
CA THR A 283 9.78 -18.17 21.16
C THR A 283 10.72 -19.28 21.63
N GLY A 284 10.28 -20.53 21.58
CA GLY A 284 10.97 -21.68 22.14
C GLY A 284 10.80 -21.82 23.66
N ILE A 285 10.01 -20.97 24.29
CA ILE A 285 9.66 -21.03 25.70
C ILE A 285 8.20 -21.47 25.79
N SER A 286 7.95 -22.75 26.07
CA SER A 286 6.60 -23.33 26.03
C SER A 286 5.56 -22.55 26.84
N LYS A 287 5.89 -22.09 28.04
CA LYS A 287 4.95 -21.27 28.84
C LYS A 287 4.54 -19.95 28.18
N ILE A 288 5.42 -19.33 27.40
CA ILE A 288 5.07 -18.16 26.59
C ILE A 288 4.22 -18.61 25.41
N ASP A 289 4.73 -19.59 24.67
CA ASP A 289 4.13 -20.03 23.41
C ASP A 289 2.73 -20.60 23.60
N ASP A 290 2.47 -21.33 24.70
CA ASP A 290 1.14 -21.83 25.07
C ASP A 290 0.14 -20.69 25.37
N ARG A 291 0.62 -19.55 25.85
CA ARG A 291 -0.22 -18.41 26.23
C ARG A 291 -0.47 -17.45 25.08
N ILE A 292 0.51 -17.24 24.20
CA ILE A 292 0.40 -16.28 23.09
C ILE A 292 0.19 -16.93 21.73
N ILE A 293 0.19 -18.28 21.67
CA ILE A 293 0.09 -19.10 20.44
C ILE A 293 1.25 -18.83 19.46
N GLY A 294 2.34 -18.23 19.96
CA GLY A 294 3.46 -17.75 19.15
C GLY A 294 3.27 -16.32 18.61
N LEU A 295 4.27 -15.85 17.90
CA LEU A 295 4.32 -14.51 17.31
C LEU A 295 3.85 -14.56 15.84
N PRO A 296 2.69 -13.97 15.49
CA PRO A 296 2.18 -14.06 14.13
C PRO A 296 2.97 -13.18 13.15
N LEU A 297 3.11 -13.66 11.91
CA LEU A 297 3.65 -12.84 10.83
C LEU A 297 2.81 -11.56 10.66
N GLY A 298 3.46 -10.45 10.32
CA GLY A 298 2.85 -9.12 10.25
C GLY A 298 2.87 -8.36 11.57
N SER A 299 3.50 -8.91 12.63
CA SER A 299 3.61 -8.28 13.96
C SER A 299 4.85 -7.42 14.12
N LEU A 300 4.73 -6.42 15.00
CA LEU A 300 5.82 -5.61 15.53
C LEU A 300 5.93 -5.88 17.04
N ASN A 301 7.08 -6.36 17.47
CA ASN A 301 7.36 -6.73 18.85
C ASN A 301 8.43 -5.81 19.42
N VAL A 302 8.21 -5.26 20.59
CA VAL A 302 9.14 -4.37 21.26
C VAL A 302 9.73 -5.09 22.47
N ILE A 303 11.07 -5.07 22.56
CA ILE A 303 11.84 -5.61 23.68
C ILE A 303 12.47 -4.43 24.41
N THR A 304 12.22 -4.31 25.70
CA THR A 304 12.76 -3.24 26.50
C THR A 304 13.39 -3.75 27.80
N GLY A 305 14.24 -2.95 28.41
CA GLY A 305 14.94 -3.24 29.64
C GLY A 305 16.13 -2.29 29.81
N ARG A 306 16.63 -2.12 31.02
CA ARG A 306 17.79 -1.24 31.28
C ARG A 306 19.06 -1.77 30.60
N THR A 307 20.05 -0.91 30.44
CA THR A 307 21.36 -1.32 29.90
C THR A 307 21.95 -2.43 30.73
N GLY A 308 22.42 -3.49 30.09
CA GLY A 308 23.04 -4.65 30.76
C GLY A 308 22.05 -5.71 31.28
N GLU A 309 20.73 -5.57 31.09
CA GLU A 309 19.73 -6.56 31.56
C GLU A 309 19.56 -7.77 30.65
N GLY A 310 20.21 -7.79 29.47
CA GLY A 310 20.22 -8.97 28.60
C GLY A 310 19.31 -8.87 27.37
N LYS A 311 18.88 -7.67 26.95
CA LYS A 311 18.03 -7.47 25.76
C LYS A 311 18.61 -8.13 24.50
N SER A 312 19.88 -7.86 24.19
CA SER A 312 20.53 -8.42 23.00
C SER A 312 20.71 -9.94 23.11
N THR A 313 20.85 -10.49 24.33
CA THR A 313 20.86 -11.93 24.56
C THR A 313 19.49 -12.55 24.27
N ILE A 314 18.41 -11.95 24.75
CA ILE A 314 17.03 -12.35 24.44
C ILE A 314 16.80 -12.31 22.91
N LEU A 315 17.26 -11.22 22.26
CA LEU A 315 17.14 -11.07 20.81
C LEU A 315 17.87 -12.21 20.07
N ASN A 316 19.14 -12.46 20.42
CA ASN A 316 19.95 -13.48 19.76
C ASN A 316 19.38 -14.90 19.97
N GLN A 317 18.95 -15.22 21.19
CA GLN A 317 18.51 -16.56 21.54
C GLN A 317 17.10 -16.86 21.04
N PHE A 318 16.10 -16.06 21.48
CA PHE A 318 14.70 -16.39 21.30
C PHE A 318 14.12 -15.86 19.98
N PHE A 319 14.74 -14.85 19.35
CA PHE A 319 14.20 -14.26 18.13
C PHE A 319 15.08 -14.47 16.90
N ILE A 320 16.41 -14.62 17.06
CA ILE A 320 17.30 -14.97 15.95
C ILE A 320 17.50 -16.48 15.91
N GLY A 321 18.11 -17.07 16.93
CA GLY A 321 18.46 -18.50 16.98
C GLY A 321 17.23 -19.39 16.82
N GLU A 322 16.18 -19.12 17.59
CA GLU A 322 14.96 -19.91 17.55
C GLU A 322 14.22 -19.78 16.22
N SER A 323 14.17 -18.57 15.64
CA SER A 323 13.58 -18.40 14.29
C SER A 323 14.32 -19.18 13.22
N ILE A 324 15.67 -19.18 13.27
CA ILE A 324 16.50 -19.94 12.31
C ILE A 324 16.28 -21.45 12.50
N ARG A 325 16.17 -21.93 13.76
CA ARG A 325 15.86 -23.33 14.07
C ARG A 325 14.52 -23.78 13.46
N GLN A 326 13.53 -22.88 13.44
CA GLN A 326 12.22 -23.10 12.81
C GLN A 326 12.24 -22.91 11.28
N GLY A 327 13.40 -22.69 10.66
CA GLY A 327 13.57 -22.59 9.21
C GLY A 327 13.37 -21.20 8.62
N TYR A 328 13.21 -20.15 9.45
CA TYR A 328 13.07 -18.78 8.96
C TYR A 328 14.43 -18.13 8.74
N LYS A 329 14.47 -17.24 7.75
CA LYS A 329 15.63 -16.37 7.50
C LYS A 329 15.49 -15.08 8.30
N VAL A 330 16.61 -14.63 8.87
CA VAL A 330 16.65 -13.49 9.79
C VAL A 330 17.59 -12.40 9.27
N PHE A 331 17.18 -11.16 9.39
CA PHE A 331 17.99 -9.96 9.15
C PHE A 331 18.18 -9.20 10.46
N LEU A 332 19.42 -8.84 10.78
CA LEU A 332 19.79 -8.05 11.95
C LEU A 332 20.38 -6.70 11.52
N PHE A 333 19.85 -5.62 12.07
CA PHE A 333 20.52 -4.33 12.20
C PHE A 333 20.96 -4.16 13.65
N SER A 334 22.24 -3.86 13.89
CA SER A 334 22.76 -3.51 15.21
C SER A 334 23.44 -2.14 15.15
N GLY A 335 22.90 -1.18 15.89
CA GLY A 335 23.46 0.17 16.00
C GLY A 335 24.54 0.29 17.08
N GLU A 336 24.68 -0.71 17.96
CA GLU A 336 25.62 -0.67 19.09
C GLU A 336 26.85 -1.57 18.90
N LEU A 337 26.68 -2.70 18.22
CA LEU A 337 27.72 -3.70 18.09
C LEU A 337 28.42 -3.61 16.72
N THR A 338 29.75 -3.78 16.75
CA THR A 338 30.49 -4.03 15.50
C THR A 338 30.08 -5.37 14.90
N GLU A 339 30.26 -5.54 13.60
CA GLU A 339 29.97 -6.80 12.87
C GLU A 339 30.59 -8.01 13.56
N SER A 340 31.88 -7.91 13.94
CA SER A 340 32.60 -8.99 14.60
C SER A 340 32.01 -9.32 15.96
N ASN A 341 31.57 -8.34 16.75
CA ASN A 341 30.96 -8.55 18.05
C ASN A 341 29.54 -9.15 17.90
N ALA A 342 28.74 -8.64 16.97
CA ALA A 342 27.40 -9.17 16.70
C ALA A 342 27.47 -10.65 16.27
N LYS A 343 28.39 -10.98 15.35
CA LYS A 343 28.65 -12.36 14.94
C LYS A 343 29.14 -13.21 16.13
N GLY A 344 30.16 -12.73 16.84
CA GLY A 344 30.73 -13.49 17.96
C GLY A 344 29.71 -13.81 19.05
N TRP A 345 28.85 -12.84 19.41
CA TRP A 345 27.80 -13.07 20.41
C TRP A 345 26.74 -14.06 19.92
N LEU A 346 26.39 -14.02 18.64
CA LEU A 346 25.46 -14.99 18.07
C LEU A 346 26.06 -16.41 18.07
N LEU A 347 27.33 -16.57 17.67
CA LEU A 347 28.03 -17.85 17.72
C LEU A 347 28.06 -18.42 19.13
N ASP A 348 28.43 -17.60 20.15
CA ASP A 348 28.41 -18.02 21.54
C ASP A 348 27.02 -18.49 21.99
N THR A 349 25.96 -17.75 21.58
CA THR A 349 24.57 -18.06 21.96
C THR A 349 24.09 -19.38 21.36
N LEU A 350 24.52 -19.72 20.13
CA LEU A 350 24.09 -20.94 19.43
C LEU A 350 24.90 -22.18 19.80
N ALA A 351 26.02 -22.00 20.46
CA ALA A 351 26.95 -23.08 20.80
C ALA A 351 26.43 -24.04 21.88
N ASN A 352 26.81 -25.30 21.81
CA ASN A 352 26.60 -26.29 22.86
C ASN A 352 27.74 -26.23 23.89
N LYS A 353 27.57 -26.86 25.06
CA LYS A 353 28.60 -26.83 26.12
C LYS A 353 29.92 -27.47 25.66
N GLU A 354 29.83 -28.53 24.86
CA GLU A 354 30.96 -29.29 24.33
C GLU A 354 31.79 -28.49 23.33
N ASP A 355 31.23 -27.42 22.77
CA ASP A 355 31.88 -26.56 21.78
C ASP A 355 32.91 -25.62 22.42
N LEU A 356 32.87 -25.46 23.76
CA LEU A 356 33.71 -24.56 24.51
C LEU A 356 34.98 -25.24 24.99
N LEU A 357 36.13 -24.66 24.66
CA LEU A 357 37.44 -25.06 25.13
C LEU A 357 37.97 -24.05 26.17
N GLU A 358 38.62 -24.56 27.23
CA GLU A 358 39.23 -23.73 28.25
C GLU A 358 40.62 -23.26 27.80
N PHE A 359 40.88 -21.99 27.95
CA PHE A 359 42.15 -21.33 27.66
C PHE A 359 42.62 -20.51 28.87
N THR A 360 43.92 -20.28 28.94
CA THR A 360 44.51 -19.38 29.91
C THR A 360 45.25 -18.28 29.17
N ASN A 361 44.92 -17.00 29.45
CA ASN A 361 45.61 -15.90 28.82
C ASN A 361 47.01 -15.66 29.42
N LYS A 362 47.79 -14.75 28.81
CA LYS A 362 49.16 -14.42 29.25
C LYS A 362 49.25 -13.88 30.69
N LYS A 363 48.13 -13.44 31.29
CA LYS A 363 48.04 -12.93 32.66
C LYS A 363 47.52 -13.99 33.66
N GLY A 364 47.36 -15.25 33.22
CA GLY A 364 46.88 -16.36 34.05
C GLY A 364 45.36 -16.45 34.23
N TYR A 365 44.57 -15.62 33.55
CA TYR A 365 43.09 -15.70 33.60
C TYR A 365 42.57 -16.85 32.72
N LYS A 366 41.79 -17.73 33.32
CA LYS A 366 41.05 -18.77 32.59
C LYS A 366 39.81 -18.22 31.91
N TYR A 367 39.58 -18.57 30.68
CA TYR A 367 38.41 -18.22 29.90
C TYR A 367 38.03 -19.34 28.94
N LYS A 368 36.77 -19.39 28.52
CA LYS A 368 36.31 -20.34 27.52
C LYS A 368 36.13 -19.67 26.19
N LYS A 369 36.39 -20.38 25.12
CA LYS A 369 36.25 -19.93 23.75
C LYS A 369 35.78 -21.11 22.89
N LEU A 370 35.00 -20.81 21.84
CA LEU A 370 34.56 -21.79 20.86
C LEU A 370 35.76 -22.45 20.15
N SER A 371 35.68 -23.74 19.95
CA SER A 371 36.60 -24.46 19.08
C SER A 371 36.43 -24.00 17.62
N SER A 372 37.50 -24.07 16.82
CA SER A 372 37.43 -23.70 15.40
C SER A 372 36.45 -24.56 14.62
N SER A 373 36.29 -25.83 14.99
CA SER A 373 35.30 -26.72 14.37
C SER A 373 33.88 -26.33 14.71
N ALA A 374 33.61 -25.88 15.95
CA ALA A 374 32.31 -25.39 16.34
C ALA A 374 31.96 -24.09 15.60
N VAL A 375 32.91 -23.15 15.48
CA VAL A 375 32.72 -21.92 14.70
C VAL A 375 32.35 -22.25 13.26
N SER A 376 33.10 -23.14 12.58
CA SER A 376 32.78 -23.54 11.20
C SER A 376 31.39 -24.17 11.08
N ARG A 377 31.03 -25.08 11.98
CA ARG A 377 29.73 -25.74 11.98
C ARG A 377 28.57 -24.76 12.18
N ILE A 378 28.74 -23.79 13.08
CA ILE A 378 27.70 -22.78 13.32
C ILE A 378 27.63 -21.79 12.14
N ASP A 379 28.76 -21.40 11.55
CA ASP A 379 28.78 -20.57 10.34
C ASP A 379 28.06 -21.27 9.16
N ASP A 380 28.34 -22.56 8.92
CA ASP A 380 27.66 -23.35 7.90
C ASP A 380 26.14 -23.44 8.15
N PHE A 381 25.74 -23.55 9.43
CA PHE A 381 24.31 -23.54 9.81
C PHE A 381 23.65 -22.18 9.56
N LEU A 382 24.37 -21.07 9.75
CA LEU A 382 23.87 -19.70 9.56
C LEU A 382 23.92 -19.25 8.10
N GLU A 383 24.66 -19.93 7.23
CA GLU A 383 24.78 -19.60 5.83
C GLU A 383 23.38 -19.54 5.15
N ASP A 384 23.12 -18.50 4.36
CA ASP A 384 21.84 -18.22 3.71
C ASP A 384 20.61 -18.04 4.65
N LYS A 385 20.80 -18.04 5.97
CA LYS A 385 19.72 -17.88 6.95
C LYS A 385 19.87 -16.63 7.81
N PHE A 386 21.10 -16.17 8.07
CA PHE A 386 21.36 -14.99 8.86
C PHE A 386 22.04 -13.91 8.04
N PHE A 387 21.52 -12.68 8.07
CA PHE A 387 22.03 -11.54 7.33
C PHE A 387 22.20 -10.35 8.28
N LEU A 388 23.38 -9.74 8.25
CA LEU A 388 23.73 -8.57 9.07
C LEU A 388 23.81 -7.33 8.18
N TYR A 389 23.23 -6.22 8.64
CA TYR A 389 23.38 -4.92 8.01
C TYR A 389 24.77 -4.34 8.29
N THR A 390 25.51 -3.98 7.26
CA THR A 390 26.91 -3.55 7.36
C THR A 390 27.20 -2.18 6.72
N GLU A 391 26.17 -1.44 6.28
CA GLU A 391 26.34 -0.10 5.71
C GLU A 391 26.43 0.96 6.82
N GLU A 392 27.10 2.08 6.52
CA GLU A 392 27.27 3.21 7.45
C GLU A 392 26.04 4.13 7.55
N ASP A 393 25.10 4.03 6.59
CA ASP A 393 23.85 4.81 6.64
C ASP A 393 22.82 4.18 7.57
N TYR A 394 22.74 4.69 8.77
CA TYR A 394 21.81 4.24 9.83
C TYR A 394 20.45 4.95 9.80
N THR A 395 20.12 5.66 8.71
CA THR A 395 18.80 6.24 8.57
C THR A 395 17.74 5.15 8.44
N ILE A 396 16.58 5.36 9.06
CA ILE A 396 15.47 4.39 8.99
C ILE A 396 15.05 4.10 7.54
N ASN A 397 15.17 5.06 6.64
CA ASN A 397 14.80 4.86 5.23
C ASN A 397 15.80 3.93 4.51
N ALA A 398 17.11 4.07 4.76
CA ALA A 398 18.13 3.18 4.22
C ALA A 398 17.95 1.74 4.74
N ILE A 399 17.75 1.59 6.04
CA ILE A 399 17.51 0.29 6.68
C ILE A 399 16.27 -0.37 6.08
N ILE A 400 15.12 0.33 6.01
CA ILE A 400 13.88 -0.22 5.45
C ILE A 400 14.06 -0.60 3.97
N SER A 401 14.79 0.20 3.18
CA SER A 401 15.07 -0.13 1.78
C SER A 401 15.81 -1.46 1.64
N LYS A 402 16.77 -1.73 2.51
CA LYS A 402 17.46 -3.04 2.55
C LYS A 402 16.54 -4.15 3.05
N MET A 403 15.77 -3.90 4.10
CA MET A 403 14.78 -4.85 4.60
C MET A 403 13.79 -5.25 3.49
N GLU A 404 13.34 -4.31 2.65
CA GLU A 404 12.45 -4.60 1.52
C GLU A 404 13.10 -5.51 0.48
N ILE A 405 14.38 -5.30 0.17
CA ILE A 405 15.15 -6.17 -0.73
C ILE A 405 15.28 -7.56 -0.13
N MET A 406 15.63 -7.65 1.18
CA MET A 406 15.79 -8.91 1.87
C MET A 406 14.47 -9.70 1.94
N ALA A 407 13.35 -9.04 2.21
CA ALA A 407 12.04 -9.67 2.20
C ALA A 407 11.66 -10.21 0.82
N LYS A 408 11.87 -9.39 -0.25
CA LYS A 408 11.44 -9.73 -1.62
C LYS A 408 12.32 -10.75 -2.31
N ARG A 409 13.65 -10.63 -2.17
CA ARG A 409 14.62 -11.44 -2.95
C ARG A 409 15.13 -12.65 -2.19
N TYR A 410 15.32 -12.51 -0.88
CA TYR A 410 15.90 -13.57 -0.05
C TYR A 410 14.85 -14.31 0.79
N GLY A 411 13.62 -13.82 0.82
CA GLY A 411 12.52 -14.45 1.56
C GLY A 411 12.66 -14.29 3.08
N VAL A 412 13.39 -13.28 3.55
CA VAL A 412 13.53 -13.00 4.98
C VAL A 412 12.18 -12.67 5.59
N LYS A 413 11.85 -13.29 6.72
CA LYS A 413 10.59 -13.11 7.45
C LYS A 413 10.76 -12.50 8.84
N VAL A 414 11.96 -12.54 9.39
CA VAL A 414 12.26 -12.02 10.72
C VAL A 414 13.28 -10.90 10.60
N PHE A 415 12.96 -9.74 11.14
CA PHE A 415 13.80 -8.55 11.12
C PHE A 415 14.03 -8.06 12.53
N CYS A 416 15.28 -8.05 12.96
CA CYS A 416 15.72 -7.63 14.28
C CYS A 416 16.42 -6.27 14.17
N ILE A 417 15.95 -5.30 14.94
CA ILE A 417 16.50 -3.94 14.99
C ILE A 417 16.97 -3.71 16.42
N ASP A 418 18.28 -3.84 16.64
CA ASP A 418 18.90 -3.64 17.94
C ASP A 418 19.42 -2.22 18.04
N ASN A 419 18.50 -1.39 18.50
CA ASN A 419 18.57 -0.01 18.92
C ASN A 419 18.82 1.01 17.80
N LEU A 420 17.72 1.59 17.33
CA LEU A 420 17.77 2.83 16.57
C LEU A 420 17.87 4.01 17.55
N MET A 421 19.09 4.43 17.83
CA MET A 421 19.32 5.67 18.57
C MET A 421 19.06 6.86 17.63
N VAL A 422 18.00 7.60 17.93
CA VAL A 422 17.80 8.95 17.38
C VAL A 422 18.32 9.92 18.44
N THR A 423 19.50 10.48 18.20
CA THR A 423 20.05 11.55 19.05
C THR A 423 19.63 12.88 18.43
N GLU A 424 18.64 13.51 19.01
CA GLU A 424 18.22 14.86 18.65
C GLU A 424 18.38 15.79 19.87
N ASN A 425 18.64 17.07 19.61
CA ASN A 425 18.84 18.07 20.68
C ASN A 425 17.52 18.53 21.33
N ASP A 426 16.35 18.13 20.78
CA ASP A 426 15.02 18.48 21.28
C ASP A 426 14.22 17.20 21.58
N GLU A 427 13.82 17.00 22.84
CA GLU A 427 13.02 15.86 23.30
C GLU A 427 11.70 15.68 22.52
N LYS A 428 11.07 16.77 22.08
CA LYS A 428 9.81 16.67 21.30
C LYS A 428 10.05 16.16 19.88
N GLU A 429 11.17 16.52 19.29
CA GLU A 429 11.59 16.08 17.96
C GLU A 429 12.04 14.62 18.01
N GLU A 430 12.77 14.23 19.03
CA GLU A 430 13.14 12.84 19.32
C GLU A 430 11.90 11.94 19.43
N LEU A 431 10.90 12.35 20.21
CA LEU A 431 9.63 11.62 20.38
C LEU A 431 8.84 11.45 19.07
N ARG A 432 8.83 12.48 18.21
CA ARG A 432 8.18 12.42 16.90
C ARG A 432 8.91 11.44 15.98
N ASN A 433 10.24 11.53 15.93
CA ASN A 433 11.06 10.67 15.10
C ASN A 433 10.97 9.20 15.51
N GLN A 434 11.00 8.90 16.79
CA GLN A 434 10.77 7.55 17.31
C GLN A 434 9.38 7.02 16.93
N THR A 435 8.34 7.84 17.04
CA THR A 435 6.99 7.45 16.63
C THR A 435 6.91 7.16 15.11
N GLU A 436 7.57 7.97 14.28
CA GLU A 436 7.62 7.74 12.84
C GLU A 436 8.37 6.45 12.47
N ILE A 437 9.48 6.18 13.14
CA ILE A 437 10.25 4.93 12.98
C ILE A 437 9.35 3.72 13.25
N VAL A 438 8.68 3.72 14.39
CA VAL A 438 7.80 2.61 14.80
C VAL A 438 6.62 2.44 13.82
N LYS A 439 6.03 3.53 13.33
CA LYS A 439 4.99 3.47 12.28
C LYS A 439 5.51 2.85 10.98
N LYS A 440 6.71 3.22 10.54
CA LYS A 440 7.33 2.67 9.34
C LYS A 440 7.62 1.18 9.49
N LEU A 441 8.19 0.76 10.63
CA LEU A 441 8.46 -0.65 10.95
C LEU A 441 7.16 -1.46 11.02
N LYS A 442 6.10 -0.93 11.63
CA LYS A 442 4.78 -1.60 11.67
C LYS A 442 4.15 -1.71 10.29
N SER A 443 4.27 -0.68 9.47
CA SER A 443 3.79 -0.70 8.07
C SER A 443 4.55 -1.74 7.25
N PHE A 444 5.89 -1.80 7.44
CA PHE A 444 6.74 -2.81 6.81
C PHE A 444 6.32 -4.23 7.20
N ALA A 445 6.16 -4.51 8.51
CA ALA A 445 5.75 -5.82 9.01
C ALA A 445 4.43 -6.29 8.34
N LYS A 446 3.43 -5.42 8.28
CA LYS A 446 2.14 -5.72 7.63
C LYS A 446 2.27 -5.93 6.13
N LYS A 447 3.01 -5.05 5.43
CA LYS A 447 3.17 -5.07 3.97
C LYS A 447 3.84 -6.34 3.46
N TYR A 448 4.87 -6.80 4.19
CA TYR A 448 5.69 -7.96 3.78
C TYR A 448 5.30 -9.26 4.50
N ASN A 449 4.28 -9.22 5.35
CA ASN A 449 3.89 -10.34 6.20
C ASN A 449 5.14 -10.92 6.89
N ALA A 450 5.82 -10.06 7.66
CA ALA A 450 7.08 -10.35 8.33
C ALA A 450 6.99 -9.94 9.81
N ILE A 451 7.82 -10.54 10.66
CA ILE A 451 7.96 -10.13 12.07
C ILE A 451 9.09 -9.10 12.17
N VAL A 452 8.85 -8.03 12.91
CA VAL A 452 9.87 -7.05 13.29
C VAL A 452 10.03 -7.05 14.81
N HIS A 453 11.23 -7.33 15.28
CA HIS A 453 11.65 -7.17 16.68
C HIS A 453 12.44 -5.88 16.82
N LEU A 454 11.95 -4.95 17.64
CA LEU A 454 12.59 -3.68 17.92
C LEU A 454 13.07 -3.67 19.38
N VAL A 455 14.35 -3.50 19.59
CA VAL A 455 14.91 -3.21 20.91
C VAL A 455 14.78 -1.73 21.20
N ALA A 456 14.16 -1.38 22.33
CA ALA A 456 13.96 -0.02 22.77
C ALA A 456 14.52 0.19 24.20
N HIS A 457 15.10 1.35 24.45
CA HIS A 457 15.53 1.70 25.81
C HIS A 457 14.37 2.25 26.64
N PRO A 458 14.33 1.95 27.94
CA PRO A 458 13.37 2.58 28.84
C PRO A 458 13.75 4.04 29.10
N ARG A 459 12.79 4.86 29.52
CA ARG A 459 13.04 6.20 30.06
C ARG A 459 13.88 6.11 31.35
N LYS A 460 14.56 7.19 31.66
CA LYS A 460 15.21 7.29 32.96
C LYS A 460 14.16 7.16 34.08
N PRO A 461 14.36 6.30 35.07
CA PRO A 461 13.41 6.11 36.16
C PRO A 461 13.13 7.42 36.88
N GLN A 462 11.88 7.70 37.19
CA GLN A 462 11.54 8.77 38.12
C GLN A 462 11.89 8.33 39.54
N ASN A 463 12.32 9.27 40.39
CA ASN A 463 12.77 8.97 41.74
C ASN A 463 11.76 8.10 42.52
N GLY A 464 12.20 6.94 43.00
CA GLY A 464 11.42 6.02 43.81
C GLY A 464 10.71 4.88 43.06
N GLN A 465 10.87 4.77 41.75
CA GLN A 465 10.22 3.71 40.97
C GLN A 465 11.04 2.40 41.06
N VAL A 466 10.43 1.37 41.60
CA VAL A 466 10.97 0.00 41.66
C VAL A 466 10.22 -0.83 40.59
N GLY A 467 10.95 -1.30 39.57
CA GLY A 467 10.38 -2.06 38.46
C GLY A 467 10.21 -1.25 37.18
N LEU A 468 9.97 -1.93 36.05
CA LEU A 468 9.69 -1.37 34.75
C LEU A 468 8.33 -1.90 34.27
N ASP A 469 7.54 -1.04 33.64
CA ASP A 469 6.35 -1.41 32.89
C ASP A 469 6.36 -0.83 31.48
N LYS A 470 5.35 -1.11 30.68
CA LYS A 470 5.25 -0.59 29.30
C LYS A 470 5.23 0.93 29.20
N SER A 471 4.89 1.64 30.29
CA SER A 471 4.87 3.11 30.32
C SER A 471 6.26 3.71 30.43
N ASP A 472 7.25 2.91 30.86
CA ASP A 472 8.63 3.31 31.03
C ASP A 472 9.45 3.23 29.73
N ILE A 473 8.88 2.75 28.63
CA ILE A 473 9.59 2.71 27.35
C ILE A 473 9.87 4.13 26.88
N SER A 474 11.16 4.41 26.63
CA SER A 474 11.60 5.70 26.07
C SER A 474 10.88 5.95 24.74
N GLY A 475 10.31 7.14 24.61
CA GLY A 475 9.80 7.58 23.34
C GLY A 475 8.30 7.80 23.23
N SER A 476 7.45 7.20 23.96
CA SER A 476 6.05 7.56 24.13
C SER A 476 5.11 6.37 24.29
N ALA A 477 3.93 6.62 24.84
CA ALA A 477 2.78 5.71 24.77
C ALA A 477 2.48 5.23 23.32
N ASN A 478 2.96 5.96 22.30
CA ASN A 478 2.78 5.61 20.89
C ASN A 478 3.55 4.36 20.47
N ILE A 479 4.76 4.13 21.02
CA ILE A 479 5.54 2.91 20.72
C ILE A 479 4.79 1.68 21.22
N THR A 480 4.37 1.71 22.48
CA THR A 480 3.61 0.61 23.07
C THR A 480 2.26 0.41 22.42
N ASN A 481 1.58 1.50 22.02
CA ASN A 481 0.28 1.40 21.33
C ASN A 481 0.38 0.76 19.95
N LEU A 482 1.46 1.03 19.21
CA LEU A 482 1.68 0.47 17.86
C LEU A 482 2.20 -0.97 17.89
N ALA A 483 2.97 -1.35 18.92
CA ALA A 483 3.46 -2.71 19.09
C ALA A 483 2.32 -3.72 19.29
N ASP A 484 2.51 -4.93 18.78
CA ASP A 484 1.59 -6.05 19.02
C ASP A 484 1.95 -6.77 20.32
N TYR A 485 3.25 -6.95 20.57
CA TYR A 485 3.78 -7.46 21.81
C TYR A 485 4.78 -6.49 22.42
N VAL A 486 4.77 -6.40 23.75
CA VAL A 486 5.78 -5.67 24.53
C VAL A 486 6.36 -6.63 25.54
N MET A 487 7.68 -6.81 25.47
CA MET A 487 8.45 -7.70 26.33
C MET A 487 9.42 -6.88 27.15
N ILE A 488 9.45 -7.12 28.47
CA ILE A 488 10.31 -6.42 29.41
C ILE A 488 11.32 -7.40 29.96
N VAL A 489 12.59 -7.05 29.87
CA VAL A 489 13.71 -7.82 30.43
C VAL A 489 14.21 -7.07 31.66
N GLN A 490 14.23 -7.73 32.82
CA GLN A 490 14.62 -7.14 34.07
C GLN A 490 15.47 -8.10 34.89
N ARG A 491 16.63 -7.66 35.33
CA ARG A 491 17.45 -8.40 36.32
C ARG A 491 16.98 -8.10 37.72
N ILE A 492 16.82 -9.17 38.54
CA ILE A 492 16.57 -9.06 39.97
C ILE A 492 17.92 -8.94 40.67
N LYS A 493 18.10 -7.89 41.45
CA LYS A 493 19.26 -7.69 42.33
C LYS A 493 18.94 -8.22 43.72
N ASP A 494 19.88 -8.94 44.36
CA ASP A 494 19.78 -9.27 45.79
C ASP A 494 19.70 -7.97 46.60
N GLU A 495 18.94 -7.98 47.69
CA GLU A 495 18.73 -6.82 48.58
C GLU A 495 20.04 -6.25 49.16
N ASP A 496 21.10 -7.02 49.24
CA ASP A 496 22.40 -6.61 49.81
C ASP A 496 23.36 -5.92 48.84
N ASN A 497 22.97 -5.65 47.58
CA ASN A 497 23.75 -4.95 46.54
C ASN A 497 25.18 -5.42 46.27
N LEU A 498 25.64 -6.51 46.90
CA LEU A 498 27.03 -6.99 46.91
C LEU A 498 27.25 -8.32 46.21
N THR A 499 26.20 -9.05 45.84
CA THR A 499 26.31 -10.35 45.21
C THR A 499 25.54 -10.43 43.88
N ILE A 500 26.21 -11.05 42.96
CA ILE A 500 25.91 -11.39 41.58
C ILE A 500 24.40 -11.60 41.31
N ASP A 501 23.89 -10.89 40.32
CA ASP A 501 22.57 -11.06 39.71
C ASP A 501 22.19 -12.53 39.55
N LYS A 502 21.19 -13.01 40.30
CA LYS A 502 20.81 -14.42 40.26
C LYS A 502 19.87 -14.75 39.12
N HIS A 503 18.94 -13.87 38.82
CA HIS A 503 17.83 -14.17 37.90
C HIS A 503 17.47 -13.00 37.00
N THR A 504 17.04 -13.32 35.80
CA THR A 504 16.46 -12.36 34.87
C THR A 504 14.98 -12.73 34.64
N ILE A 505 14.09 -11.77 34.77
CA ILE A 505 12.67 -11.97 34.44
C ILE A 505 12.42 -11.44 33.03
N LEU A 506 11.87 -12.27 32.18
CA LEU A 506 11.25 -11.89 30.89
C LEU A 506 9.75 -11.80 31.08
N THR A 507 9.19 -10.61 30.96
CA THR A 507 7.75 -10.36 31.12
C THR A 507 7.12 -10.03 29.79
N ILE A 508 6.02 -10.72 29.41
CA ILE A 508 5.09 -10.28 28.37
C ILE A 508 4.12 -9.30 29.01
N ASP A 509 4.33 -8.00 28.81
CA ASP A 509 3.48 -6.95 29.40
C ASP A 509 2.33 -6.54 28.48
N LYS A 510 2.48 -6.76 27.20
CA LYS A 510 1.42 -6.54 26.19
C LYS A 510 1.38 -7.69 25.20
N ASP A 511 0.20 -8.20 24.98
CA ASP A 511 -0.19 -9.10 23.89
C ASP A 511 -1.50 -8.60 23.28
N ARG A 512 -1.46 -8.23 22.01
CA ARG A 512 -2.62 -7.66 21.31
C ARG A 512 -3.68 -8.70 20.96
N TYR A 513 -3.28 -9.96 20.78
CA TYR A 513 -4.16 -11.00 20.22
C TYR A 513 -4.87 -11.81 21.30
N MET A 514 -4.15 -12.23 22.32
CA MET A 514 -4.69 -13.07 23.40
C MET A 514 -4.88 -12.30 24.72
N GLY A 515 -4.27 -11.09 24.83
CA GLY A 515 -4.29 -10.30 26.08
C GLY A 515 -3.49 -10.93 27.20
N ALA A 516 -2.58 -11.87 26.89
CA ALA A 516 -1.78 -12.57 27.88
C ALA A 516 -0.77 -11.63 28.57
N ARG A 517 -0.60 -11.82 29.87
CA ARG A 517 0.45 -11.22 30.69
C ARG A 517 1.06 -12.31 31.54
N LEU A 518 2.37 -12.45 31.45
CA LEU A 518 3.12 -13.43 32.25
C LEU A 518 4.57 -13.01 32.39
N GLY A 519 5.20 -13.44 33.49
CA GLY A 519 6.64 -13.32 33.72
C GLY A 519 7.28 -14.70 33.80
N ILE A 520 8.50 -14.82 33.30
CA ILE A 520 9.31 -16.04 33.35
C ILE A 520 10.67 -15.70 33.89
N GLU A 521 11.12 -16.52 34.83
CA GLU A 521 12.46 -16.44 35.39
C GLU A 521 13.45 -17.20 34.51
N LEU A 522 14.59 -16.57 34.22
CA LEU A 522 15.66 -17.08 33.38
C LEU A 522 17.00 -17.01 34.13
N LEU A 523 17.80 -18.06 34.02
CA LEU A 523 19.18 -18.10 34.51
C LEU A 523 20.14 -17.78 33.35
N PHE A 524 21.26 -17.11 33.64
CA PHE A 524 22.18 -16.67 32.60
C PHE A 524 23.48 -17.49 32.59
N ASP A 525 23.79 -18.09 31.46
CA ASP A 525 25.09 -18.70 31.17
C ASP A 525 26.01 -17.65 30.50
N LYS A 526 26.99 -17.19 31.25
CA LYS A 526 27.93 -16.15 30.79
C LYS A 526 28.87 -16.63 29.69
N ASP A 527 29.23 -17.95 29.70
CA ASP A 527 30.19 -18.51 28.74
C ASP A 527 29.60 -18.64 27.35
N ARG A 528 28.28 -18.94 27.25
CA ARG A 528 27.53 -19.04 26.02
C ARG A 528 26.62 -17.85 25.73
N ARG A 529 26.65 -16.83 26.57
CA ARG A 529 25.80 -15.62 26.43
C ARG A 529 24.33 -15.95 26.15
N ARG A 530 23.78 -16.95 26.88
CA ARG A 530 22.40 -17.36 26.70
C ARG A 530 21.67 -17.61 28.01
N PHE A 531 20.37 -17.60 27.95
CA PHE A 531 19.52 -17.93 29.08
C PHE A 531 19.14 -19.41 29.06
N TYR A 532 18.94 -19.96 30.23
CA TYR A 532 18.47 -21.31 30.43
C TYR A 532 17.50 -21.38 31.61
N CYS A 533 16.73 -22.48 31.69
CA CYS A 533 15.88 -22.82 32.81
C CYS A 533 16.32 -24.16 33.38
N LYS A 534 15.85 -24.47 34.60
CA LYS A 534 16.02 -25.78 35.21
C LYS A 534 14.68 -26.51 35.24
N ASN A 535 14.69 -27.82 35.06
CA ASN A 535 13.54 -28.67 35.29
C ASN A 535 13.24 -28.84 36.77
N GLY A 536 12.14 -29.51 37.13
CA GLY A 536 11.76 -29.79 38.51
C GLY A 536 12.79 -30.58 39.32
N ASN A 537 13.73 -31.26 38.66
CA ASN A 537 14.86 -32.00 39.29
C ASN A 537 16.12 -31.14 39.44
N GLY A 538 16.11 -29.88 39.02
CA GLY A 538 17.24 -28.96 39.07
C GLY A 538 18.25 -29.12 37.92
N GLU A 539 17.95 -29.92 36.89
CA GLU A 539 18.78 -30.10 35.71
C GLU A 539 18.53 -28.97 34.69
N GLU A 540 19.62 -28.49 34.07
CA GLU A 540 19.52 -27.49 33.01
C GLU A 540 18.85 -28.07 31.75
N LEU A 541 17.85 -27.40 31.22
CA LEU A 541 17.26 -27.75 29.98
C LEU A 541 18.11 -27.15 28.84
N GLU A 542 18.76 -28.03 28.09
CA GLU A 542 19.63 -27.66 26.96
C GLU A 542 18.87 -27.59 25.67
N VAL A 543 19.10 -26.52 24.90
CA VAL A 543 18.59 -26.36 23.53
C VAL A 543 19.75 -26.49 22.56
N ASP A 544 19.70 -27.47 21.66
CA ASP A 544 20.58 -27.54 20.53
C ASP A 544 19.95 -26.79 19.33
N PHE A 545 20.45 -25.60 19.07
CA PHE A 545 19.96 -24.75 17.96
C PHE A 545 20.32 -25.32 16.57
N LEU A 546 21.29 -26.22 16.47
CA LEU A 546 21.76 -26.78 15.22
C LEU A 546 20.95 -27.99 14.77
N MET A 547 20.12 -28.56 15.64
CA MET A 547 19.21 -29.64 15.26
C MET A 547 18.02 -29.11 14.45
N GLN A 548 17.85 -29.64 13.23
CA GLN A 548 16.80 -29.24 12.31
C GLN A 548 15.41 -29.83 12.59
N ASN A 549 15.31 -30.81 13.51
CA ASN A 549 14.02 -31.39 13.88
C ASN A 549 13.39 -30.55 14.98
N TYR A 550 12.32 -29.84 14.63
CA TYR A 550 11.50 -29.08 15.57
C TYR A 550 10.70 -30.06 16.45
N GLU A 551 11.29 -30.55 17.52
CA GLU A 551 10.53 -30.98 18.67
C GLU A 551 10.45 -29.80 19.62
N GLN A 552 9.25 -29.39 19.98
CA GLN A 552 9.04 -28.32 20.96
C GLN A 552 9.68 -28.75 22.28
N ILE A 553 10.87 -28.22 22.57
CA ILE A 553 11.55 -28.52 23.83
C ILE A 553 10.82 -27.72 24.90
N ASN A 554 10.21 -28.41 25.85
CA ASN A 554 9.66 -27.82 27.07
C ASN A 554 10.81 -27.22 27.89
N ILE A 555 11.16 -25.95 27.60
CA ILE A 555 12.28 -25.28 28.27
C ILE A 555 11.96 -24.90 29.74
N CYS A 556 10.69 -24.88 30.11
CA CYS A 556 10.28 -24.50 31.49
C CYS A 556 9.03 -25.23 31.97
N GLU A 557 9.20 -26.12 32.95
CA GLU A 557 8.16 -26.56 33.89
C GLU A 557 8.16 -25.65 35.15
N TRP A 558 7.79 -24.38 35.00
CA TRP A 558 7.77 -23.46 36.13
C TRP A 558 6.36 -23.01 36.48
N GLU A 559 6.08 -22.91 37.79
CA GLU A 559 4.84 -22.31 38.29
C GLU A 559 4.84 -20.80 38.00
N ALA A 560 3.72 -20.28 37.57
CA ALA A 560 3.53 -18.85 37.36
C ALA A 560 3.59 -18.15 38.74
N ILE A 561 4.44 -17.13 38.84
CA ILE A 561 4.47 -16.20 39.98
C ILE A 561 3.31 -15.22 39.87
#